data_8e91ea15fdb63603956f9dde7ac8883a
#
_entry.id   8e91ea15fdb63603956f9dde7ac8883a
#
_cell.length_a   1.000
_cell.length_b   1.000
_cell.length_c   1.000
_cell.angle_alpha   90.00
_cell.angle_beta   90.00
_cell.angle_gamma   90.00
#
_symmetry.space_group_name_H-M   'P 1'
#
loop_
_entity.id
_entity.type
_entity.pdbx_description
1 polymer ?
#
loop_
_entity_poly.entity_id
_entity_poly.type
_entity_poly.pdbx_seq_one_letter_code
_entity_poly.pdbx_strand_id
1 'polypeptide(L)'
;MRAKARGSGRRREFEELTLPHLGSLYRFTVQRVRNVAQAEDLVQEACLKAYRGFDRFERGTDAKAWLFRILINTIVDAQRKRSREPTELAVEIGTLKAEGSHLLDPETQLMAESLGQQVQVAIEALPQDWQAVVLLSLVEGFTYKEIAKTLDCPIGTVMSRLYRARQVLRHRLERHLDVDPRWATGTGSSVTPMALLRSRRRARGKKEE
;
A
#
# COMPACT_ATOMS: atom_id res chain seq x y z
N MET A 1 7.54 36.80 -22.69
CA MET A 1 6.73 36.73 -21.45
C MET A 1 5.68 35.59 -21.38
N ARG A 2 5.03 35.19 -22.49
CA ARG A 2 3.98 34.13 -22.49
C ARG A 2 4.46 32.69 -22.12
N ALA A 3 5.71 32.32 -22.39
CA ALA A 3 6.22 30.98 -22.09
C ALA A 3 6.42 30.74 -20.57
N LYS A 4 6.86 31.75 -19.82
CA LYS A 4 7.09 31.70 -18.37
C LYS A 4 5.78 31.57 -17.58
N ALA A 5 4.70 32.19 -18.05
CA ALA A 5 3.38 32.11 -17.45
C ALA A 5 2.71 30.72 -17.66
N ARG A 6 2.93 30.08 -18.83
CA ARG A 6 2.46 28.70 -19.10
C ARG A 6 3.17 27.67 -18.24
N GLY A 7 4.46 27.84 -17.95
CA GLY A 7 5.22 26.94 -17.09
C GLY A 7 4.78 27.00 -15.62
N SER A 8 4.45 28.18 -15.11
CA SER A 8 4.00 28.35 -13.72
C SER A 8 2.60 27.75 -13.48
N GLY A 9 1.68 27.91 -14.45
CA GLY A 9 0.34 27.32 -14.36
C GLY A 9 0.37 25.79 -14.41
N ARG A 10 1.16 25.22 -15.34
CA ARG A 10 1.36 23.76 -15.46
C ARG A 10 1.94 23.14 -14.19
N ARG A 11 2.94 23.80 -13.60
CA ARG A 11 3.56 23.36 -12.36
C ARG A 11 2.58 23.36 -11.21
N ARG A 12 1.81 24.44 -11.04
CA ARG A 12 0.82 24.55 -9.99
C ARG A 12 -0.28 23.49 -10.13
N GLU A 13 -0.83 23.31 -11.34
CA GLU A 13 -1.82 22.26 -11.62
C GLU A 13 -1.27 20.86 -11.28
N PHE A 14 -0.02 20.57 -11.65
CA PHE A 14 0.63 19.31 -11.30
C PHE A 14 0.81 19.14 -9.79
N GLU A 15 1.24 20.17 -9.08
CA GLU A 15 1.40 20.16 -7.63
C GLU A 15 0.05 19.92 -6.93
N GLU A 16 -1.01 20.61 -7.33
CA GLU A 16 -2.36 20.44 -6.78
C GLU A 16 -2.89 19.00 -6.96
N LEU A 17 -2.57 18.36 -8.08
CA LEU A 17 -2.95 16.96 -8.36
C LEU A 17 -2.06 15.92 -7.65
N THR A 18 -0.81 16.23 -7.40
CA THR A 18 0.18 15.24 -6.92
C THR A 18 0.37 15.27 -5.41
N LEU A 19 0.43 16.46 -4.81
CA LEU A 19 0.72 16.62 -3.39
C LEU A 19 -0.20 15.81 -2.45
N PRO A 20 -1.53 15.72 -2.69
CA PRO A 20 -2.41 14.92 -1.84
C PRO A 20 -2.06 13.43 -1.82
N HIS A 21 -1.35 12.93 -2.83
CA HIS A 21 -1.04 11.52 -3.00
C HIS A 21 0.40 11.14 -2.62
N LEU A 22 1.29 12.11 -2.37
CA LEU A 22 2.71 11.85 -2.07
C LEU A 22 2.90 10.92 -0.87
N GLY A 23 2.16 11.14 0.21
CA GLY A 23 2.23 10.29 1.39
C GLY A 23 1.85 8.83 1.10
N SER A 24 0.84 8.61 0.26
CA SER A 24 0.42 7.27 -0.18
C SER A 24 1.48 6.61 -1.06
N LEU A 25 2.03 7.35 -2.04
CA LEU A 25 3.10 6.84 -2.90
C LEU A 25 4.33 6.45 -2.08
N TYR A 26 4.72 7.29 -1.13
CA TYR A 26 5.86 7.04 -0.25
C TYR A 26 5.65 5.79 0.61
N ARG A 27 4.54 5.70 1.37
CA ARG A 27 4.23 4.53 2.20
C ARG A 27 4.21 3.23 1.39
N PHE A 28 3.54 3.24 0.22
CA PHE A 28 3.54 2.09 -0.69
C PHE A 28 4.95 1.68 -1.10
N THR A 29 5.80 2.66 -1.47
CA THR A 29 7.17 2.40 -1.94
C THR A 29 8.03 1.83 -0.83
N VAL A 30 7.97 2.40 0.39
CA VAL A 30 8.73 1.91 1.53
C VAL A 30 8.34 0.46 1.87
N GLN A 31 7.04 0.14 1.91
CA GLN A 31 6.57 -1.24 2.12
C GLN A 31 7.04 -2.19 1.01
N ARG A 32 7.29 -1.67 -0.18
CA ARG A 32 7.67 -2.46 -1.35
C ARG A 32 9.17 -2.70 -1.45
N VAL A 33 10.00 -1.70 -1.16
CA VAL A 33 11.47 -1.78 -1.32
C VAL A 33 12.23 -1.95 -0.02
N ARG A 34 11.60 -1.72 1.14
CA ARG A 34 12.14 -1.89 2.49
C ARG A 34 13.41 -1.07 2.78
N ASN A 35 13.61 -0.02 2.02
CA ASN A 35 14.73 0.90 2.19
C ASN A 35 14.20 2.32 2.02
N VAL A 36 14.33 3.12 3.06
CA VAL A 36 13.82 4.49 3.13
C VAL A 36 14.45 5.37 2.05
N ALA A 37 15.78 5.38 1.97
CA ALA A 37 16.50 6.19 0.99
C ALA A 37 16.13 5.77 -0.45
N GLN A 38 16.09 4.47 -0.72
CA GLN A 38 15.65 3.97 -2.04
C GLN A 38 14.18 4.32 -2.33
N ALA A 39 13.31 4.32 -1.32
CA ALA A 39 11.91 4.70 -1.51
C ALA A 39 11.77 6.18 -1.87
N GLU A 40 12.53 7.04 -1.22
CA GLU A 40 12.58 8.48 -1.53
C GLU A 40 13.03 8.72 -2.98
N ASP A 41 14.13 8.09 -3.38
CA ASP A 41 14.65 8.20 -4.75
C ASP A 41 13.62 7.75 -5.79
N LEU A 42 12.97 6.60 -5.56
CA LEU A 42 11.96 6.06 -6.48
C LEU A 42 10.72 6.94 -6.57
N VAL A 43 10.26 7.50 -5.45
CA VAL A 43 9.12 8.45 -5.44
C VAL A 43 9.50 9.73 -6.17
N GLN A 44 10.69 10.27 -5.93
CA GLN A 44 11.17 11.45 -6.65
C GLN A 44 11.28 11.19 -8.16
N GLU A 45 11.86 10.05 -8.55
CA GLU A 45 11.96 9.66 -9.96
C GLU A 45 10.58 9.50 -10.60
N ALA A 46 9.62 8.87 -9.90
CA ALA A 46 8.25 8.72 -10.37
C ALA A 46 7.56 10.08 -10.53
N CYS A 47 7.73 11.01 -9.58
CA CYS A 47 7.20 12.37 -9.67
C CYS A 47 7.81 13.14 -10.86
N LEU A 48 9.11 12.99 -11.11
CA LEU A 48 9.76 13.60 -12.27
C LEU A 48 9.24 13.03 -13.59
N LYS A 49 9.05 11.70 -13.67
CA LYS A 49 8.43 11.05 -14.84
C LYS A 49 7.00 11.52 -15.05
N ALA A 50 6.23 11.62 -13.96
CA ALA A 50 4.87 12.13 -13.99
C ALA A 50 4.83 13.59 -14.48
N TYR A 51 5.68 14.47 -13.95
CA TYR A 51 5.76 15.86 -14.41
C TYR A 51 6.14 15.99 -15.88
N ARG A 52 7.08 15.19 -16.35
CA ARG A 52 7.46 15.16 -17.79
C ARG A 52 6.32 14.67 -18.67
N GLY A 53 5.56 13.68 -18.19
CA GLY A 53 4.42 13.10 -18.89
C GLY A 53 3.07 13.81 -18.65
N PHE A 54 3.05 14.92 -17.90
CA PHE A 54 1.81 15.55 -17.43
C PHE A 54 0.90 16.05 -18.55
N ASP A 55 1.48 16.43 -19.70
CA ASP A 55 0.68 16.85 -20.86
C ASP A 55 -0.15 15.69 -21.47
N ARG A 56 0.21 14.44 -21.16
CA ARG A 56 -0.50 13.22 -21.57
C ARG A 56 -1.52 12.74 -20.52
N PHE A 57 -1.56 13.40 -19.34
CA PHE A 57 -2.55 13.09 -18.32
C PHE A 57 -3.91 13.58 -18.79
N GLU A 58 -4.88 12.66 -18.86
CA GLU A 58 -6.26 12.96 -19.22
C GLU A 58 -6.98 13.57 -18.02
N ARG A 59 -7.26 14.87 -18.09
CA ARG A 59 -7.91 15.61 -17.01
C ARG A 59 -9.31 15.05 -16.75
N GLY A 60 -9.67 14.95 -15.47
CA GLY A 60 -10.94 14.33 -15.05
C GLY A 60 -10.84 12.82 -14.82
N THR A 61 -9.68 12.20 -15.08
CA THR A 61 -9.41 10.82 -14.70
C THR A 61 -8.77 10.74 -13.30
N ASP A 62 -8.67 9.54 -12.74
CA ASP A 62 -8.08 9.32 -11.42
C ASP A 62 -6.55 9.58 -11.44
N ALA A 63 -6.15 10.74 -10.90
CA ALA A 63 -4.75 11.13 -10.76
C ALA A 63 -3.95 10.17 -9.87
N LYS A 64 -4.59 9.63 -8.82
CA LYS A 64 -3.96 8.65 -7.92
C LYS A 64 -3.56 7.39 -8.71
N ALA A 65 -4.49 6.82 -9.47
CA ALA A 65 -4.23 5.62 -10.27
C ALA A 65 -3.13 5.87 -11.33
N TRP A 66 -3.15 7.02 -11.97
CA TRP A 66 -2.13 7.41 -12.93
C TRP A 66 -0.74 7.53 -12.29
N LEU A 67 -0.61 8.18 -11.13
CA LEU A 67 0.63 8.30 -10.37
C LEU A 67 1.16 6.94 -9.91
N PHE A 68 0.28 6.07 -9.37
CA PHE A 68 0.65 4.72 -8.97
C PHE A 68 1.14 3.87 -10.13
N ARG A 69 0.55 4.00 -11.31
CA ARG A 69 1.04 3.31 -12.52
C ARG A 69 2.48 3.71 -12.85
N ILE A 70 2.78 5.01 -12.82
CA ILE A 70 4.13 5.52 -13.07
C ILE A 70 5.11 5.03 -11.99
N LEU A 71 4.72 5.09 -10.73
CA LEU A 71 5.53 4.63 -9.61
C LEU A 71 5.84 3.13 -9.71
N ILE A 72 4.84 2.29 -9.95
CA ILE A 72 5.03 0.84 -10.05
C ILE A 72 5.97 0.50 -11.22
N ASN A 73 5.80 1.13 -12.37
CA ASN A 73 6.72 0.95 -13.49
C ASN A 73 8.14 1.39 -13.11
N THR A 74 8.30 2.50 -12.39
CA THR A 74 9.61 2.97 -11.91
C THR A 74 10.26 1.95 -10.97
N ILE A 75 9.49 1.36 -10.04
CA ILE A 75 9.98 0.31 -9.13
C ILE A 75 10.41 -0.93 -9.92
N VAL A 76 9.59 -1.39 -10.87
CA VAL A 76 9.89 -2.56 -11.70
C VAL A 76 11.16 -2.34 -12.53
N ASP A 77 11.31 -1.15 -13.15
CA ASP A 77 12.49 -0.80 -13.93
C ASP A 77 13.77 -0.79 -13.07
N ALA A 78 13.69 -0.21 -11.85
CA ALA A 78 14.79 -0.21 -10.90
C ALA A 78 15.18 -1.63 -10.46
N GLN A 79 14.20 -2.51 -10.21
CA GLN A 79 14.45 -3.90 -9.86
C GLN A 79 15.10 -4.67 -11.01
N ARG A 80 14.63 -4.47 -12.24
CA ARG A 80 15.25 -5.08 -13.44
C ARG A 80 16.70 -4.62 -13.65
N LYS A 81 16.97 -3.34 -13.40
CA LYS A 81 18.34 -2.80 -13.48
C LYS A 81 19.24 -3.45 -12.43
N ARG A 82 18.81 -3.54 -11.17
CA ARG A 82 19.57 -4.21 -10.09
C ARG A 82 19.82 -5.68 -10.37
N SER A 83 18.88 -6.40 -10.96
CA SER A 83 19.07 -7.82 -11.32
C SER A 83 20.11 -8.03 -12.41
N ARG A 84 20.43 -6.99 -13.21
CA ARG A 84 21.46 -7.03 -14.25
C ARG A 84 22.84 -6.58 -13.76
N GLU A 85 22.87 -5.81 -12.67
CA GLU A 85 24.09 -5.32 -12.02
C GLU A 85 24.09 -5.82 -10.57
N PRO A 86 24.56 -7.03 -10.27
CA PRO A 86 24.61 -7.54 -8.90
C PRO A 86 25.69 -6.77 -8.13
N THR A 87 25.26 -5.78 -7.38
CA THR A 87 26.11 -5.10 -6.40
C THR A 87 25.67 -5.59 -5.02
N GLU A 88 26.55 -6.26 -4.33
CA GLU A 88 26.37 -6.65 -2.92
C GLU A 88 26.24 -5.41 -2.06
N LEU A 89 25.06 -5.11 -1.60
CA LEU A 89 24.80 -4.24 -0.46
C LEU A 89 23.60 -4.80 0.28
N ALA A 90 23.89 -5.56 1.32
CA ALA A 90 22.93 -5.88 2.36
C ALA A 90 22.50 -4.56 3.02
N VAL A 91 21.22 -4.23 2.93
CA VAL A 91 20.67 -3.02 3.51
C VAL A 91 19.83 -3.39 4.72
N GLU A 92 20.20 -2.81 5.86
CA GLU A 92 19.48 -2.90 7.12
C GLU A 92 18.02 -2.46 6.94
N ILE A 93 17.14 -3.29 7.49
CA ILE A 93 15.69 -3.09 7.46
C ILE A 93 15.32 -2.08 8.54
N GLY A 94 15.11 -0.83 8.16
CA GLY A 94 14.49 0.16 9.02
C GLY A 94 13.00 -0.16 9.22
N THR A 95 12.60 -0.49 10.44
CA THR A 95 11.19 -0.62 10.83
C THR A 95 10.54 0.76 10.82
N LEU A 96 9.60 0.97 9.89
CA LEU A 96 8.73 2.15 9.93
C LEU A 96 7.73 2.00 11.06
N LYS A 97 7.83 2.87 12.06
CA LYS A 97 6.75 3.07 13.02
C LYS A 97 5.56 3.67 12.27
N ALA A 98 4.41 3.01 12.35
CA ALA A 98 3.16 3.60 11.92
C ALA A 98 2.84 4.77 12.85
N GLU A 99 2.92 6.00 12.35
CA GLU A 99 2.36 7.15 13.03
C GLU A 99 0.82 7.02 13.00
N GLY A 100 0.25 6.53 14.09
CA GLY A 100 -1.19 6.40 14.16
C GLY A 100 -1.68 6.04 15.55
N SER A 101 -2.28 7.02 16.18
CA SER A 101 -3.21 6.89 17.31
C SER A 101 -2.67 7.14 18.72
N HIS A 102 -2.53 8.40 19.08
CA HIS A 102 -2.38 8.87 20.46
C HIS A 102 -3.66 8.73 21.33
N LEU A 103 -4.67 7.96 20.89
CA LEU A 103 -5.98 7.84 21.56
C LEU A 103 -6.22 6.47 22.22
N LEU A 104 -5.24 5.56 22.19
CA LEU A 104 -5.35 4.25 22.79
C LEU A 104 -4.53 4.20 24.09
N ASP A 105 -5.01 3.41 25.09
CA ASP A 105 -4.21 3.11 26.28
C ASP A 105 -2.92 2.37 25.89
N PRO A 106 -1.84 2.44 26.71
CA PRO A 106 -0.53 1.90 26.37
C PRO A 106 -0.54 0.39 26.04
N GLU A 107 -1.37 -0.41 26.70
CA GLU A 107 -1.48 -1.85 26.47
C GLU A 107 -2.13 -2.14 25.10
N THR A 108 -3.22 -1.43 24.80
CA THR A 108 -3.89 -1.51 23.50
C THR A 108 -3.00 -1.01 22.37
N GLN A 109 -2.17 0.00 22.63
CA GLN A 109 -1.22 0.52 21.65
C GLN A 109 -0.11 -0.51 21.35
N LEU A 110 0.51 -1.12 22.37
CA LEU A 110 1.50 -2.19 22.20
C LEU A 110 0.92 -3.40 21.45
N MET A 111 -0.31 -3.79 21.76
CA MET A 111 -0.99 -4.86 21.03
C MET A 111 -1.25 -4.49 19.55
N ALA A 112 -1.67 -3.26 19.28
CA ALA A 112 -1.91 -2.79 17.92
C ALA A 112 -0.61 -2.71 17.11
N GLU A 113 0.48 -2.26 17.72
CA GLU A 113 1.81 -2.21 17.10
C GLU A 113 2.32 -3.62 16.80
N SER A 114 2.20 -4.55 17.75
CA SER A 114 2.59 -5.96 17.58
C SER A 114 1.79 -6.62 16.45
N LEU A 115 0.47 -6.41 16.41
CA LEU A 115 -0.38 -6.92 15.34
C LEU A 115 -0.04 -6.29 13.99
N GLY A 116 0.24 -5.00 13.97
CA GLY A 116 0.68 -4.28 12.77
C GLY A 116 1.98 -4.84 12.21
N GLN A 117 2.96 -5.12 13.07
CA GLN A 117 4.21 -5.75 12.69
C GLN A 117 4.01 -7.16 12.11
N GLN A 118 3.14 -7.99 12.72
CA GLN A 118 2.85 -9.34 12.23
C GLN A 118 2.17 -9.32 10.86
N VAL A 119 1.22 -8.41 10.64
CA VAL A 119 0.58 -8.20 9.34
C VAL A 119 1.60 -7.76 8.31
N GLN A 120 2.49 -6.83 8.68
CA GLN A 120 3.55 -6.35 7.82
C GLN A 120 4.48 -7.50 7.38
N VAL A 121 4.99 -8.30 8.32
CA VAL A 121 5.83 -9.47 8.03
C VAL A 121 5.09 -10.49 7.16
N ALA A 122 3.79 -10.70 7.39
CA ALA A 122 2.99 -11.61 6.58
C ALA A 122 2.83 -11.13 5.12
N ILE A 123 2.61 -9.83 4.91
CA ILE A 123 2.54 -9.21 3.58
C ILE A 123 3.90 -9.32 2.89
N GLU A 124 4.97 -9.04 3.60
CA GLU A 124 6.34 -9.09 3.10
C GLU A 124 6.76 -10.46 2.60
N ALA A 125 6.22 -11.51 3.17
CA ALA A 125 6.50 -12.87 2.76
C ALA A 125 5.69 -13.34 1.55
N LEU A 126 4.81 -12.50 0.99
CA LEU A 126 4.11 -12.79 -0.27
C LEU A 126 5.04 -12.57 -1.48
N PRO A 127 4.79 -13.27 -2.59
CA PRO A 127 5.40 -12.91 -3.87
C PRO A 127 5.15 -11.44 -4.22
N GLN A 128 6.12 -10.78 -4.85
CA GLN A 128 6.06 -9.35 -5.14
C GLN A 128 4.79 -8.90 -5.87
N ASP A 129 4.34 -9.67 -6.85
CA ASP A 129 3.11 -9.40 -7.59
C ASP A 129 1.84 -9.47 -6.72
N TRP A 130 1.85 -10.32 -5.69
CA TRP A 130 0.74 -10.45 -4.76
C TRP A 130 0.77 -9.32 -3.74
N GLN A 131 1.95 -8.91 -3.28
CA GLN A 131 2.10 -7.74 -2.42
C GLN A 131 1.50 -6.49 -3.08
N ALA A 132 1.82 -6.25 -4.36
CA ALA A 132 1.32 -5.08 -5.09
C ALA A 132 -0.22 -5.05 -5.10
N VAL A 133 -0.89 -6.16 -5.45
CA VAL A 133 -2.36 -6.19 -5.48
C VAL A 133 -2.98 -6.06 -4.09
N VAL A 134 -2.34 -6.63 -3.05
CA VAL A 134 -2.80 -6.51 -1.65
C VAL A 134 -2.70 -5.07 -1.18
N LEU A 135 -1.54 -4.42 -1.35
CA LEU A 135 -1.32 -3.05 -0.94
C LEU A 135 -2.25 -2.07 -1.66
N LEU A 136 -2.41 -2.21 -2.98
CA LEU A 136 -3.32 -1.37 -3.74
C LEU A 136 -4.79 -1.56 -3.31
N SER A 137 -5.21 -2.80 -3.05
CA SER A 137 -6.60 -3.08 -2.69
C SER A 137 -6.92 -2.74 -1.23
N LEU A 138 -6.08 -3.17 -0.28
CA LEU A 138 -6.40 -3.10 1.15
C LEU A 138 -5.92 -1.80 1.82
N VAL A 139 -4.80 -1.24 1.35
CA VAL A 139 -4.21 -0.03 1.94
C VAL A 139 -4.64 1.20 1.17
N GLU A 140 -4.56 1.15 -0.15
CA GLU A 140 -4.84 2.31 -1.00
C GLU A 140 -6.30 2.39 -1.46
N GLY A 141 -7.10 1.34 -1.28
CA GLY A 141 -8.54 1.32 -1.57
C GLY A 141 -8.90 1.26 -3.05
N PHE A 142 -7.99 0.82 -3.92
CA PHE A 142 -8.25 0.68 -5.35
C PHE A 142 -9.26 -0.42 -5.64
N THR A 143 -10.14 -0.18 -6.59
CA THR A 143 -11.01 -1.21 -7.17
C THR A 143 -10.20 -2.19 -8.01
N TYR A 144 -10.71 -3.40 -8.22
CA TYR A 144 -10.02 -4.41 -9.05
C TYR A 144 -9.79 -3.95 -10.49
N LYS A 145 -10.69 -3.10 -11.02
CA LYS A 145 -10.54 -2.49 -12.36
C LYS A 145 -9.38 -1.50 -12.40
N GLU A 146 -9.25 -0.67 -11.37
CA GLU A 146 -8.13 0.29 -11.25
C GLU A 146 -6.81 -0.44 -11.06
N ILE A 147 -6.76 -1.48 -10.20
CA ILE A 147 -5.57 -2.31 -10.02
C ILE A 147 -5.16 -2.95 -11.36
N ALA A 148 -6.10 -3.52 -12.11
CA ALA A 148 -5.84 -4.12 -13.40
C ALA A 148 -5.21 -3.13 -14.39
N LYS A 149 -5.74 -1.89 -14.46
CA LYS A 149 -5.18 -0.80 -15.27
C LYS A 149 -3.80 -0.35 -14.78
N THR A 150 -3.64 -0.24 -13.45
CA THR A 150 -2.38 0.23 -12.82
C THR A 150 -1.24 -0.76 -13.02
N LEU A 151 -1.53 -2.07 -12.89
CA LEU A 151 -0.55 -3.15 -13.04
C LEU A 151 -0.43 -3.68 -14.48
N ASP A 152 -1.20 -3.14 -15.41
CA ASP A 152 -1.27 -3.59 -16.81
C ASP A 152 -1.47 -5.09 -16.95
N CYS A 153 -2.50 -5.62 -16.26
CA CYS A 153 -2.83 -7.04 -16.26
C CYS A 153 -4.35 -7.28 -16.31
N PRO A 154 -4.81 -8.47 -16.78
CA PRO A 154 -6.21 -8.80 -16.76
C PRO A 154 -6.83 -8.77 -15.37
N ILE A 155 -8.09 -8.34 -15.26
CA ILE A 155 -8.81 -8.29 -13.97
C ILE A 155 -8.89 -9.67 -13.29
N GLY A 156 -8.97 -10.76 -14.06
CA GLY A 156 -8.93 -12.13 -13.54
C GLY A 156 -7.60 -12.45 -12.86
N THR A 157 -6.49 -11.86 -13.34
CA THR A 157 -5.16 -11.97 -12.70
C THR A 157 -5.16 -11.26 -11.35
N VAL A 158 -5.76 -10.07 -11.25
CA VAL A 158 -5.90 -9.34 -9.97
C VAL A 158 -6.70 -10.18 -8.97
N MET A 159 -7.85 -10.71 -9.40
CA MET A 159 -8.72 -11.53 -8.55
C MET A 159 -8.02 -12.80 -8.05
N SER A 160 -7.32 -13.52 -8.93
CA SER A 160 -6.62 -14.75 -8.57
C SER A 160 -5.42 -14.47 -7.63
N ARG A 161 -4.67 -13.39 -7.87
CA ARG A 161 -3.56 -12.96 -6.98
C ARG A 161 -4.08 -12.56 -5.60
N LEU A 162 -5.16 -11.78 -5.51
CA LEU A 162 -5.78 -11.41 -4.24
C LEU A 162 -6.32 -12.62 -3.48
N TYR A 163 -6.97 -13.55 -4.18
CA TYR A 163 -7.48 -14.77 -3.56
C TYR A 163 -6.35 -15.58 -2.91
N ARG A 164 -5.28 -15.86 -3.68
CA ARG A 164 -4.13 -16.62 -3.19
C ARG A 164 -3.40 -15.88 -2.06
N ALA A 165 -3.21 -14.57 -2.18
CA ALA A 165 -2.60 -13.74 -1.15
C ALA A 165 -3.40 -13.81 0.16
N ARG A 166 -4.73 -13.69 0.12
CA ARG A 166 -5.60 -13.80 1.29
C ARG A 166 -5.49 -15.16 1.97
N GLN A 167 -5.39 -16.26 1.21
CA GLN A 167 -5.19 -17.58 1.78
C GLN A 167 -3.87 -17.70 2.54
N VAL A 168 -2.78 -17.21 1.96
CA VAL A 168 -1.46 -17.22 2.60
C VAL A 168 -1.44 -16.32 3.84
N LEU A 169 -2.00 -15.11 3.74
CA LEU A 169 -2.08 -14.18 4.87
C LEU A 169 -2.92 -14.77 6.02
N ARG A 170 -4.09 -15.35 5.71
CA ARG A 170 -4.92 -16.03 6.71
C ARG A 170 -4.11 -17.09 7.44
N HIS A 171 -3.51 -18.04 6.72
CA HIS A 171 -2.75 -19.13 7.32
C HIS A 171 -1.56 -18.67 8.17
N ARG A 172 -0.91 -17.56 7.81
CA ARG A 172 0.19 -16.99 8.58
C ARG A 172 -0.31 -16.30 9.84
N LEU A 173 -1.38 -15.51 9.73
CA LEU A 173 -1.93 -14.74 10.83
C LEU A 173 -2.68 -15.63 11.84
N GLU A 174 -3.34 -16.71 11.41
CA GLU A 174 -3.98 -17.70 12.31
C GLU A 174 -2.99 -18.34 13.28
N ARG A 175 -1.73 -18.52 12.88
CA ARG A 175 -0.68 -19.09 13.77
C ARG A 175 -0.23 -18.12 14.86
N HIS A 176 -0.44 -16.84 14.71
CA HIS A 176 0.02 -15.79 15.62
C HIS A 176 -1.12 -15.14 16.43
N LEU A 177 -2.34 -15.35 15.97
CA LEU A 177 -3.53 -14.89 16.65
C LEU A 177 -4.25 -16.14 17.18
N ASP A 178 -4.46 -16.24 18.48
CA ASP A 178 -5.43 -17.18 19.08
C ASP A 178 -6.86 -16.77 18.65
N VAL A 179 -7.15 -16.93 17.34
CA VAL A 179 -8.40 -16.47 16.74
C VAL A 179 -9.37 -17.62 16.67
N ASP A 180 -10.55 -17.42 17.28
CA ASP A 180 -11.70 -18.33 17.22
C ASP A 180 -11.97 -18.76 15.75
N PRO A 181 -11.92 -20.07 15.44
CA PRO A 181 -12.10 -20.58 14.08
C PRO A 181 -13.44 -20.22 13.41
N ARG A 182 -14.41 -19.73 14.16
CA ARG A 182 -15.78 -19.41 13.68
C ARG A 182 -15.85 -18.27 12.67
N TRP A 183 -14.89 -17.37 12.62
CA TRP A 183 -14.86 -16.32 11.58
C TRP A 183 -14.25 -16.81 10.26
N ALA A 184 -13.63 -17.98 10.26
CA ALA A 184 -12.99 -18.57 9.07
C ALA A 184 -13.97 -19.11 8.02
N THR A 185 -15.24 -19.30 8.36
CA THR A 185 -16.26 -19.92 7.50
C THR A 185 -17.22 -18.92 6.84
N GLY A 186 -17.01 -17.61 7.03
CA GLY A 186 -17.85 -16.57 6.44
C GLY A 186 -17.66 -16.43 4.93
N THR A 187 -18.47 -17.10 4.15
CA THR A 187 -18.76 -16.79 2.75
C THR A 187 -19.48 -15.45 2.69
N GLY A 188 -18.79 -14.42 2.22
CA GLY A 188 -19.42 -13.16 1.81
C GLY A 188 -19.49 -12.08 2.88
N SER A 189 -18.91 -10.98 2.54
CA SER A 189 -19.00 -9.60 3.01
C SER A 189 -17.70 -9.03 3.57
N SER A 190 -17.31 -7.91 2.98
CA SER A 190 -16.19 -7.07 3.34
C SER A 190 -16.23 -6.66 4.82
N VAL A 191 -15.48 -7.38 5.67
CA VAL A 191 -15.30 -6.98 7.07
C VAL A 191 -14.00 -6.18 7.14
N THR A 192 -14.14 -4.88 7.31
CA THR A 192 -13.03 -3.97 7.58
C THR A 192 -12.40 -4.33 8.94
N PRO A 193 -11.07 -4.30 9.12
CA PRO A 193 -10.40 -4.61 10.39
C PRO A 193 -10.93 -3.82 11.60
N MET A 194 -11.50 -2.63 11.36
CA MET A 194 -12.15 -1.79 12.39
C MET A 194 -13.40 -2.44 13.02
N ALA A 195 -14.04 -3.41 12.37
CA ALA A 195 -15.22 -4.09 12.95
C ALA A 195 -14.84 -5.08 14.06
N LEU A 196 -13.60 -5.61 14.03
CA LEU A 196 -13.08 -6.51 15.08
C LEU A 196 -12.83 -5.80 16.41
N LEU A 197 -12.46 -4.52 16.39
CA LEU A 197 -12.29 -3.70 17.59
C LEU A 197 -13.63 -3.34 18.28
N ARG A 198 -14.72 -3.23 17.50
CA ARG A 198 -16.06 -2.91 18.05
C ARG A 198 -16.75 -4.11 18.72
N SER A 199 -16.52 -5.35 18.27
CA SER A 199 -17.17 -6.54 18.83
C SER A 199 -16.67 -6.89 20.25
N ARG A 200 -15.38 -6.64 20.55
CA ARG A 200 -14.82 -6.87 21.91
C ARG A 200 -15.35 -5.90 22.97
N ARG A 201 -15.73 -4.67 22.59
CA ARG A 201 -16.31 -3.70 23.53
C ARG A 201 -17.72 -4.10 24.02
N ARG A 202 -18.49 -4.87 23.23
CA ARG A 202 -19.81 -5.37 23.63
C ARG A 202 -19.77 -6.60 24.56
N ALA A 203 -18.70 -7.39 24.53
CA ALA A 203 -18.57 -8.58 25.36
C ALA A 203 -18.18 -8.26 26.81
N ARG A 204 -17.50 -7.11 27.07
CA ARG A 204 -17.10 -6.70 28.42
C ARG A 204 -18.21 -6.02 29.24
N GLY A 205 -19.23 -5.47 28.58
CA GLY A 205 -20.34 -4.77 29.25
C GLY A 205 -21.47 -5.67 29.81
N LYS A 206 -21.35 -7.02 29.72
CA LYS A 206 -22.39 -7.97 30.19
C LYS A 206 -21.98 -8.82 31.40
N LYS A 207 -20.89 -8.48 32.09
CA LYS A 207 -20.44 -9.20 33.28
C LYS A 207 -20.52 -8.40 34.61
N GLU A 208 -21.13 -7.22 34.58
CA GLU A 208 -21.40 -6.43 35.79
C GLU A 208 -22.89 -6.03 35.77
N GLU A 209 -23.76 -6.99 36.05
CA GLU A 209 -25.07 -6.86 36.65
C GLU A 209 -25.40 -8.17 37.37
#